data_a8176915b4c7344bcac72c3e1a56c5c0
#
_entry.id   a8176915b4c7344bcac72c3e1a56c5c0
#
_cell.length_a   1.000
_cell.length_b   1.000
_cell.length_c   1.000
_cell.angle_alpha   90.00
_cell.angle_beta   90.00
_cell.angle_gamma   90.00
#
_symmetry.space_group_name_H-M   'P 1'
#
loop_
_entity.id
_entity.type
_entity.pdbx_description
1 polymer ?
#
loop_
_entity_poly.entity_id
_entity_poly.type
_entity_poly.pdbx_seq_one_letter_code
_entity_poly.pdbx_strand_id
1 'polypeptide(L)'
;MDGKTIDTKPLKVVADPDVALTVIERKKLYDMAMEMHDLQLFANGFSGALTPLNTRMTEIAKELASRDFVPADVKASVDSLTKELAAIVPKFAAGGGGRGGPPSPAATAGQAAGQAGQATPAPPVVSVAARITQAKNGMMGGMWPTSMTTKAYDDAKAMAPKAFAEANAVIAKAAALSATLAKYKVTLAAPAPIKLPAATTAGTKK
;
A
#
# COMPACT_ATOMS: atom_id res chain seq x y z
N MET A 1 -35.50 -7.63 21.93
CA MET A 1 -35.22 -8.98 21.36
C MET A 1 -33.93 -9.45 22.01
N ASP A 2 -33.98 -10.48 22.83
CA ASP A 2 -32.90 -10.82 23.78
C ASP A 2 -31.76 -11.66 23.19
N GLY A 3 -31.51 -11.60 21.89
CA GLY A 3 -30.37 -12.25 21.22
C GLY A 3 -30.21 -13.76 21.43
N LYS A 4 -31.27 -14.43 21.92
CA LYS A 4 -31.26 -15.86 22.23
C LYS A 4 -31.46 -16.66 20.95
N THR A 5 -30.51 -17.56 20.64
CA THR A 5 -30.65 -18.49 19.51
C THR A 5 -31.83 -19.40 19.78
N ILE A 6 -32.84 -19.34 18.90
CA ILE A 6 -34.08 -20.12 19.04
C ILE A 6 -33.97 -21.48 18.31
N ASP A 7 -33.28 -21.48 17.16
CA ASP A 7 -33.10 -22.67 16.33
C ASP A 7 -31.81 -22.53 15.48
N THR A 8 -31.19 -23.65 15.13
CA THR A 8 -30.02 -23.73 14.26
C THR A 8 -30.27 -24.75 13.17
N LYS A 9 -30.37 -24.30 11.92
CA LYS A 9 -30.53 -25.18 10.75
C LYS A 9 -29.26 -25.20 9.89
N PRO A 10 -28.85 -26.39 9.43
CA PRO A 10 -27.71 -26.46 8.50
C PRO A 10 -28.08 -25.81 7.16
N LEU A 11 -27.26 -24.85 6.71
CA LEU A 11 -27.36 -24.25 5.39
C LEU A 11 -26.40 -24.95 4.45
N LYS A 12 -26.92 -25.56 3.38
CA LYS A 12 -26.10 -26.12 2.30
C LYS A 12 -25.91 -25.06 1.23
N VAL A 13 -24.71 -24.53 1.12
CA VAL A 13 -24.32 -23.65 0.02
C VAL A 13 -23.89 -24.50 -1.17
N VAL A 14 -24.59 -24.36 -2.28
CA VAL A 14 -24.24 -24.98 -3.57
C VAL A 14 -23.75 -23.93 -4.54
N ALA A 15 -22.87 -24.34 -5.46
CA ALA A 15 -22.43 -23.44 -6.52
C ALA A 15 -23.58 -23.14 -7.48
N ASP A 16 -23.63 -21.90 -7.98
CA ASP A 16 -24.57 -21.51 -9.02
C ASP A 16 -24.29 -22.33 -10.29
N PRO A 17 -25.28 -23.06 -10.83
CA PRO A 17 -25.11 -23.87 -12.04
C PRO A 17 -24.85 -23.03 -13.28
N ASP A 18 -25.27 -21.75 -13.30
CA ASP A 18 -25.08 -20.87 -14.46
C ASP A 18 -23.67 -20.27 -14.51
N VAL A 19 -22.85 -20.43 -13.49
CA VAL A 19 -21.45 -20.00 -13.47
C VAL A 19 -20.59 -21.05 -14.14
N ALA A 20 -20.07 -20.73 -15.32
CA ALA A 20 -19.22 -21.59 -16.16
C ALA A 20 -17.82 -21.88 -15.61
N LEU A 21 -17.61 -21.84 -14.27
CA LEU A 21 -16.34 -22.13 -13.61
C LEU A 21 -16.36 -23.50 -12.96
N THR A 22 -15.35 -24.31 -13.26
CA THR A 22 -15.10 -25.58 -12.55
C THR A 22 -14.74 -25.33 -11.09
N VAL A 23 -14.84 -26.35 -10.25
CA VAL A 23 -14.40 -26.29 -8.84
C VAL A 23 -12.93 -25.90 -8.72
N ILE A 24 -12.08 -26.42 -9.62
CA ILE A 24 -10.64 -26.13 -9.64
C ILE A 24 -10.39 -24.65 -9.98
N GLU A 25 -11.07 -24.12 -10.98
CA GLU A 25 -10.96 -22.73 -11.38
C GLU A 25 -11.45 -21.78 -10.28
N ARG A 26 -12.57 -22.09 -9.64
CA ARG A 26 -13.05 -21.31 -8.49
C ARG A 26 -12.05 -21.29 -7.35
N LYS A 27 -11.45 -22.46 -7.03
CA LYS A 27 -10.41 -22.53 -6.01
C LYS A 27 -9.20 -21.67 -6.39
N LYS A 28 -8.73 -21.76 -7.63
CA LYS A 28 -7.60 -20.96 -8.13
C LYS A 28 -7.90 -19.47 -8.05
N LEU A 29 -9.10 -19.05 -8.45
CA LEU A 29 -9.53 -17.66 -8.38
C LEU A 29 -9.57 -17.15 -6.95
N TYR A 30 -10.10 -17.97 -6.03
CA TYR A 30 -10.10 -17.66 -4.59
C TYR A 30 -8.68 -17.51 -4.04
N ASP A 31 -7.79 -18.45 -4.34
CA ASP A 31 -6.39 -18.42 -3.88
C ASP A 31 -5.68 -17.15 -4.39
N MET A 32 -5.88 -16.77 -5.65
CA MET A 32 -5.35 -15.52 -6.23
C MET A 32 -5.93 -14.28 -5.55
N ALA A 33 -7.24 -14.26 -5.27
CA ALA A 33 -7.89 -13.15 -4.59
C ALA A 33 -7.39 -13.00 -3.14
N MET A 34 -7.17 -14.12 -2.43
CA MET A 34 -6.62 -14.12 -1.08
C MET A 34 -5.18 -13.64 -1.06
N GLU A 35 -4.34 -14.06 -2.02
CA GLU A 35 -2.97 -13.55 -2.14
C GLU A 35 -2.95 -12.02 -2.33
N MET A 36 -3.82 -11.48 -3.17
CA MET A 36 -3.96 -10.03 -3.33
C MET A 36 -4.50 -9.34 -2.08
N HIS A 37 -5.38 -10.00 -1.34
CA HIS A 37 -5.87 -9.48 -0.06
C HIS A 37 -4.74 -9.35 0.97
N ASP A 38 -3.90 -10.36 1.09
CA ASP A 38 -2.77 -10.34 2.01
C ASP A 38 -1.76 -9.24 1.63
N LEU A 39 -1.43 -9.12 0.34
CA LEU A 39 -0.58 -8.03 -0.14
C LEU A 39 -1.20 -6.65 0.14
N GLN A 40 -2.53 -6.53 0.05
CA GLN A 40 -3.23 -5.28 0.37
C GLN A 40 -3.13 -4.93 1.86
N LEU A 41 -3.24 -5.92 2.76
CA LEU A 41 -3.05 -5.71 4.19
C LEU A 41 -1.65 -5.15 4.49
N PHE A 42 -0.60 -5.73 3.87
CA PHE A 42 0.76 -5.22 4.01
C PHE A 42 0.91 -3.81 3.44
N ALA A 43 0.38 -3.55 2.24
CA ALA A 43 0.43 -2.22 1.63
C ALA A 43 -0.25 -1.16 2.51
N ASN A 44 -1.39 -1.49 3.13
CA ASN A 44 -2.08 -0.62 4.08
C ASN A 44 -1.25 -0.40 5.35
N GLY A 45 -0.60 -1.45 5.86
CA GLY A 45 0.32 -1.35 6.99
C GLY A 45 1.48 -0.38 6.71
N PHE A 46 2.10 -0.49 5.53
CA PHE A 46 3.15 0.44 5.10
C PHE A 46 2.63 1.87 4.93
N SER A 47 1.46 2.05 4.32
CA SER A 47 0.83 3.38 4.20
C SER A 47 0.62 4.01 5.56
N GLY A 48 0.08 3.24 6.52
CA GLY A 48 -0.15 3.69 7.89
C GLY A 48 1.12 4.04 8.66
N ALA A 49 2.24 3.37 8.36
CA ALA A 49 3.54 3.62 8.99
C ALA A 49 4.30 4.79 8.34
N LEU A 50 4.31 4.86 7.01
CA LEU A 50 5.11 5.83 6.26
C LEU A 50 4.49 7.23 6.22
N THR A 51 3.15 7.34 6.21
CA THR A 51 2.49 8.65 6.13
C THR A 51 2.78 9.52 7.35
N PRO A 52 2.58 9.08 8.61
CA PRO A 52 2.92 9.89 9.77
C PRO A 52 4.43 10.12 9.89
N LEU A 53 5.26 9.13 9.49
CA LEU A 53 6.70 9.29 9.47
C LEU A 53 7.12 10.41 8.52
N ASN A 54 6.58 10.47 7.31
CA ASN A 54 6.85 11.52 6.33
C ASN A 54 6.44 12.90 6.83
N THR A 55 5.26 13.01 7.45
CA THR A 55 4.79 14.26 8.07
C THR A 55 5.76 14.73 9.15
N ARG A 56 6.14 13.82 10.06
CA ARG A 56 7.06 14.15 11.15
C ARG A 56 8.45 14.52 10.66
N MET A 57 8.98 13.83 9.64
CA MET A 57 10.27 14.17 9.03
C MET A 57 10.25 15.56 8.40
N THR A 58 9.16 15.93 7.74
CA THR A 58 9.00 17.28 7.17
C THR A 58 8.98 18.37 8.24
N GLU A 59 8.32 18.09 9.38
CA GLU A 59 8.34 19.00 10.53
C GLU A 59 9.75 19.15 11.12
N ILE A 60 10.45 18.02 11.33
CA ILE A 60 11.83 17.99 11.84
C ILE A 60 12.76 18.76 10.91
N ALA A 61 12.65 18.60 9.59
CA ALA A 61 13.45 19.33 8.62
C ALA A 61 13.27 20.86 8.78
N LYS A 62 12.04 21.33 8.95
CA LYS A 62 11.73 22.74 9.23
C LYS A 62 12.27 23.20 10.57
N GLU A 63 12.12 22.39 11.61
CA GLU A 63 12.60 22.67 12.96
C GLU A 63 14.13 22.79 13.00
N LEU A 64 14.85 21.90 12.31
CA LEU A 64 16.32 21.92 12.25
C LEU A 64 16.88 23.04 11.37
N ALA A 65 16.13 23.52 10.39
CA ALA A 65 16.56 24.65 9.56
C ALA A 65 16.84 25.91 10.39
N SER A 66 16.05 26.14 11.44
CA SER A 66 16.18 27.28 12.36
C SER A 66 17.18 27.08 13.51
N ARG A 67 17.84 25.91 13.61
CA ARG A 67 18.77 25.58 14.69
C ARG A 67 20.22 25.59 14.20
N ASP A 68 20.98 26.62 14.52
CA ASP A 68 22.38 26.79 14.06
C ASP A 68 23.35 25.82 14.71
N PHE A 69 23.04 25.32 15.93
CA PHE A 69 23.90 24.39 16.67
C PHE A 69 23.85 22.95 16.16
N VAL A 70 22.96 22.62 15.21
CA VAL A 70 22.88 21.28 14.62
C VAL A 70 23.84 21.19 13.44
N PRO A 71 24.74 20.18 13.43
CA PRO A 71 25.70 19.98 12.35
C PRO A 71 25.04 19.83 10.98
N ALA A 72 25.73 20.31 9.94
CA ALA A 72 25.21 20.29 8.56
C ALA A 72 24.98 18.86 8.01
N ASP A 73 25.79 17.90 8.46
CA ASP A 73 25.65 16.47 8.08
C ASP A 73 24.37 15.85 8.61
N VAL A 74 23.93 16.24 9.83
CA VAL A 74 22.64 15.79 10.39
C VAL A 74 21.49 16.40 9.61
N LYS A 75 21.54 17.70 9.29
CA LYS A 75 20.53 18.37 8.43
C LYS A 75 20.44 17.68 7.07
N ALA A 76 21.58 17.41 6.42
CA ALA A 76 21.63 16.73 5.13
C ALA A 76 21.04 15.29 5.19
N SER A 77 21.28 14.58 6.30
CA SER A 77 20.72 13.25 6.50
C SER A 77 19.18 13.28 6.66
N VAL A 78 18.65 14.29 7.36
CA VAL A 78 17.19 14.52 7.46
C VAL A 78 16.59 14.86 6.11
N ASP A 79 17.21 15.73 5.35
CA ASP A 79 16.74 16.13 4.01
C ASP A 79 16.76 14.95 3.03
N SER A 80 17.82 14.13 3.07
CA SER A 80 17.91 12.91 2.26
C SER A 80 16.79 11.93 2.57
N LEU A 81 16.56 11.66 3.86
CA LEU A 81 15.49 10.73 4.28
C LEU A 81 14.10 11.30 3.95
N THR A 82 13.90 12.60 4.09
CA THR A 82 12.63 13.26 3.72
C THR A 82 12.35 13.10 2.21
N LYS A 83 13.37 13.24 1.36
CA LYS A 83 13.24 13.00 -0.09
C LYS A 83 12.94 11.54 -0.40
N GLU A 84 13.61 10.59 0.28
CA GLU A 84 13.33 9.16 0.11
C GLU A 84 11.89 8.82 0.53
N LEU A 85 11.39 9.38 1.64
CA LEU A 85 10.00 9.22 2.09
C LEU A 85 9.01 9.82 1.08
N ALA A 86 9.28 11.01 0.56
CA ALA A 86 8.44 11.64 -0.45
C ALA A 86 8.36 10.82 -1.76
N ALA A 87 9.41 10.07 -2.09
CA ALA A 87 9.43 9.19 -3.25
C ALA A 87 8.70 7.85 -3.02
N ILE A 88 8.70 7.34 -1.77
CA ILE A 88 8.14 6.01 -1.48
C ILE A 88 6.68 6.05 -1.03
N VAL A 89 6.25 7.08 -0.30
CA VAL A 89 4.85 7.23 0.18
C VAL A 89 3.82 7.10 -0.94
N PRO A 90 3.99 7.73 -2.12
CA PRO A 90 3.04 7.61 -3.22
C PRO A 90 2.87 6.17 -3.75
N LYS A 91 3.88 5.29 -3.59
CA LYS A 91 3.77 3.87 -3.98
C LYS A 91 2.74 3.12 -3.15
N PHE A 92 2.47 3.58 -1.93
CA PHE A 92 1.51 3.00 -0.98
C PHE A 92 0.23 3.82 -0.84
N ALA A 93 0.13 4.95 -1.52
CA ALA A 93 -1.12 5.70 -1.56
C ALA A 93 -2.21 4.79 -2.14
N ALA A 94 -3.28 4.58 -1.37
CA ALA A 94 -4.45 3.90 -1.87
C ALA A 94 -4.92 4.70 -3.09
N GLY A 95 -4.75 4.11 -4.28
CA GLY A 95 -5.40 4.65 -5.45
C GLY A 95 -6.87 4.78 -5.07
N GLY A 96 -7.46 5.95 -5.24
CA GLY A 96 -8.84 6.23 -4.83
C GLY A 96 -9.85 5.27 -5.46
N GLY A 97 -9.84 4.04 -4.97
CA GLY A 97 -10.84 3.01 -5.18
C GLY A 97 -12.04 3.34 -4.29
N GLY A 98 -12.68 4.45 -4.56
CA GLY A 98 -14.06 4.65 -4.14
C GLY A 98 -14.84 3.47 -4.67
N ARG A 99 -15.59 2.80 -3.78
CA ARG A 99 -16.66 1.85 -4.06
C ARG A 99 -17.31 2.20 -5.41
N GLY A 100 -17.22 1.29 -6.38
CA GLY A 100 -17.77 1.27 -7.74
C GLY A 100 -18.93 2.18 -8.11
N GLY A 101 -18.77 3.48 -7.97
CA GLY A 101 -19.62 4.47 -8.63
C GLY A 101 -18.90 4.93 -9.91
N PRO A 102 -19.64 5.24 -10.98
CA PRO A 102 -19.06 5.88 -12.14
C PRO A 102 -18.32 7.15 -11.70
N PRO A 103 -17.19 7.52 -12.33
CA PRO A 103 -16.44 8.71 -11.95
C PRO A 103 -17.37 9.90 -11.99
N SER A 104 -17.59 10.52 -10.82
CA SER A 104 -18.43 11.72 -10.74
C SER A 104 -17.74 12.83 -11.54
N PRO A 105 -18.39 13.46 -12.51
CA PRO A 105 -17.79 14.55 -13.30
C PRO A 105 -17.30 15.72 -12.46
N ALA A 106 -17.77 15.83 -11.21
CA ALA A 106 -17.31 16.82 -10.23
C ALA A 106 -15.91 16.52 -9.67
N ALA A 107 -15.44 15.25 -9.67
CA ALA A 107 -14.12 14.90 -9.17
C ALA A 107 -13.00 15.30 -10.14
N THR A 108 -13.31 15.40 -11.44
CA THR A 108 -12.34 15.79 -12.47
C THR A 108 -12.17 17.32 -12.56
N ALA A 109 -13.22 18.07 -12.21
CA ALA A 109 -13.19 19.54 -12.25
C ALA A 109 -12.45 20.17 -11.07
N GLY A 110 -12.43 19.51 -9.90
CA GLY A 110 -11.73 20.03 -8.70
C GLY A 110 -10.21 19.85 -8.74
N GLN A 111 -9.69 18.91 -9.53
CA GLN A 111 -8.24 18.70 -9.67
C GLN A 111 -7.58 19.56 -10.75
N ALA A 112 -8.36 20.11 -11.68
CA ALA A 112 -7.83 20.96 -12.75
C ALA A 112 -7.65 22.44 -12.36
N ALA A 113 -8.33 22.91 -11.31
CA ALA A 113 -8.30 24.32 -10.92
C ALA A 113 -7.16 24.72 -9.93
N GLY A 114 -6.38 23.74 -9.44
CA GLY A 114 -5.31 23.99 -8.45
C GLY A 114 -3.87 23.94 -9.00
N GLN A 115 -3.64 23.70 -10.28
CA GLN A 115 -2.31 23.47 -10.83
C GLN A 115 -1.93 24.37 -12.03
N ALA A 116 -2.37 25.60 -12.01
CA ALA A 116 -1.80 26.61 -12.91
C ALA A 116 -0.53 27.18 -12.26
N GLY A 117 0.60 26.47 -12.39
CA GLY A 117 1.88 27.02 -12.04
C GLY A 117 2.84 26.08 -11.33
N GLN A 118 3.15 24.90 -11.89
CA GLN A 118 4.37 24.18 -11.50
C GLN A 118 4.81 23.14 -12.53
N ALA A 119 6.08 23.22 -12.88
CA ALA A 119 7.03 22.18 -13.32
C ALA A 119 6.45 20.90 -13.94
N THR A 120 7.01 20.52 -15.09
CA THR A 120 6.83 19.21 -15.76
C THR A 120 6.42 18.11 -14.80
N PRO A 121 5.25 17.49 -14.99
CA PRO A 121 4.80 16.41 -14.11
C PRO A 121 5.83 15.27 -14.18
N ALA A 122 6.40 14.94 -13.01
CA ALA A 122 7.16 13.72 -12.87
C ALA A 122 6.31 12.53 -13.40
N PRO A 123 6.93 11.53 -14.06
CA PRO A 123 6.18 10.40 -14.58
C PRO A 123 5.32 9.80 -13.47
N PRO A 124 4.06 9.44 -13.75
CA PRO A 124 3.12 8.98 -12.74
C PRO A 124 3.72 7.79 -11.99
N VAL A 125 3.98 7.97 -10.71
CA VAL A 125 4.45 6.88 -9.84
C VAL A 125 3.34 5.84 -9.80
N VAL A 126 3.60 4.66 -10.37
CA VAL A 126 2.63 3.57 -10.36
C VAL A 126 2.48 3.10 -8.91
N SER A 127 1.33 3.40 -8.30
CA SER A 127 1.04 2.96 -6.93
C SER A 127 0.90 1.44 -6.89
N VAL A 128 1.72 0.78 -6.09
CA VAL A 128 1.64 -0.66 -5.83
C VAL A 128 0.32 -1.01 -5.16
N ALA A 129 -0.13 -0.20 -4.21
CA ALA A 129 -1.42 -0.39 -3.54
C ALA A 129 -2.60 -0.31 -4.53
N ALA A 130 -2.56 0.60 -5.50
CA ALA A 130 -3.58 0.69 -6.55
C ALA A 130 -3.60 -0.55 -7.45
N ARG A 131 -2.42 -1.06 -7.84
CA ARG A 131 -2.31 -2.30 -8.64
C ARG A 131 -2.85 -3.52 -7.90
N ILE A 132 -2.49 -3.68 -6.62
CA ILE A 132 -3.01 -4.75 -5.77
C ILE A 132 -4.54 -4.66 -5.68
N THR A 133 -5.08 -3.47 -5.44
CA THR A 133 -6.53 -3.25 -5.35
C THR A 133 -7.23 -3.55 -6.67
N GLN A 134 -6.67 -3.13 -7.80
CA GLN A 134 -7.19 -3.42 -9.14
C GLN A 134 -7.22 -4.92 -9.41
N ALA A 135 -6.13 -5.63 -9.14
CA ALA A 135 -6.04 -7.08 -9.30
C ALA A 135 -7.07 -7.79 -8.42
N LYS A 136 -7.13 -7.46 -7.13
CA LYS A 136 -8.09 -8.03 -6.19
C LYS A 136 -9.53 -7.87 -6.66
N ASN A 137 -9.93 -6.64 -7.00
CA ASN A 137 -11.30 -6.35 -7.43
C ASN A 137 -11.67 -7.10 -8.71
N GLY A 138 -10.72 -7.24 -9.65
CA GLY A 138 -10.92 -8.02 -10.85
C GLY A 138 -11.10 -9.53 -10.60
N MET A 139 -10.45 -10.07 -9.55
CA MET A 139 -10.62 -11.48 -9.15
C MET A 139 -11.94 -11.76 -8.45
N MET A 140 -12.52 -10.75 -7.78
CA MET A 140 -13.79 -10.88 -7.04
C MET A 140 -15.04 -10.80 -7.92
N GLY A 141 -14.90 -10.61 -9.23
CA GLY A 141 -16.01 -10.44 -10.17
C GLY A 141 -16.82 -11.71 -10.46
N GLY A 142 -16.49 -12.86 -9.89
CA GLY A 142 -17.24 -14.11 -10.05
C GLY A 142 -17.09 -14.81 -11.40
N MET A 143 -16.37 -14.22 -12.35
CA MET A 143 -16.03 -14.78 -13.66
C MET A 143 -14.53 -15.05 -13.76
N TRP A 144 -14.14 -15.87 -14.75
CA TRP A 144 -12.71 -16.07 -15.01
C TRP A 144 -12.02 -14.73 -15.35
N PRO A 145 -10.84 -14.44 -14.77
CA PRO A 145 -10.17 -13.15 -14.95
C PRO A 145 -9.84 -12.89 -16.41
N THR A 146 -10.04 -11.66 -16.84
CA THR A 146 -9.59 -11.21 -18.15
C THR A 146 -8.05 -11.15 -18.20
N SER A 147 -7.48 -11.12 -19.40
CA SER A 147 -6.03 -10.94 -19.58
C SER A 147 -5.50 -9.67 -18.88
N MET A 148 -6.29 -8.61 -18.85
CA MET A 148 -5.95 -7.37 -18.14
C MET A 148 -5.89 -7.60 -16.62
N THR A 149 -6.84 -8.35 -16.07
CA THR A 149 -6.87 -8.67 -14.63
C THR A 149 -5.70 -9.58 -14.23
N THR A 150 -5.41 -10.60 -15.07
CA THR A 150 -4.27 -11.50 -14.85
C THR A 150 -2.95 -10.73 -14.91
N LYS A 151 -2.80 -9.83 -15.89
CA LYS A 151 -1.64 -8.95 -15.97
C LYS A 151 -1.50 -8.05 -14.73
N ALA A 152 -2.61 -7.47 -14.25
CA ALA A 152 -2.57 -6.65 -13.03
C ALA A 152 -2.15 -7.46 -11.80
N TYR A 153 -2.58 -8.73 -11.71
CA TYR A 153 -2.15 -9.65 -10.66
C TYR A 153 -0.66 -9.95 -10.73
N ASP A 154 -0.14 -10.30 -11.91
CA ASP A 154 1.28 -10.59 -12.11
C ASP A 154 2.16 -9.36 -11.83
N ASP A 155 1.75 -8.18 -12.31
CA ASP A 155 2.41 -6.91 -12.06
C ASP A 155 2.45 -6.60 -10.55
N ALA A 156 1.32 -6.74 -9.84
CA ALA A 156 1.24 -6.51 -8.40
C ALA A 156 2.17 -7.46 -7.63
N LYS A 157 2.16 -8.74 -7.98
CA LYS A 157 3.00 -9.78 -7.36
C LYS A 157 4.49 -9.55 -7.59
N ALA A 158 4.88 -9.03 -8.74
CA ALA A 158 6.26 -8.70 -9.05
C ALA A 158 6.74 -7.40 -8.37
N MET A 159 5.85 -6.42 -8.24
CA MET A 159 6.20 -5.08 -7.72
C MET A 159 6.17 -5.01 -6.19
N ALA A 160 5.22 -5.70 -5.55
CA ALA A 160 4.98 -5.59 -4.11
C ALA A 160 6.21 -5.94 -3.26
N PRO A 161 6.94 -7.05 -3.46
CA PRO A 161 8.08 -7.39 -2.63
C PRO A 161 9.19 -6.34 -2.66
N LYS A 162 9.44 -5.75 -3.83
CA LYS A 162 10.46 -4.70 -4.00
C LYS A 162 10.06 -3.43 -3.25
N ALA A 163 8.81 -2.98 -3.42
CA ALA A 163 8.32 -1.80 -2.74
C ALA A 163 8.30 -1.98 -1.22
N PHE A 164 7.94 -3.17 -0.73
CA PHE A 164 7.95 -3.48 0.70
C PHE A 164 9.38 -3.51 1.28
N ALA A 165 10.34 -4.07 0.54
CA ALA A 165 11.75 -4.05 0.93
C ALA A 165 12.30 -2.61 1.00
N GLU A 166 12.01 -1.78 -0.01
CA GLU A 166 12.37 -0.38 -0.03
C GLU A 166 11.76 0.39 1.16
N ALA A 167 10.48 0.14 1.46
CA ALA A 167 9.80 0.76 2.59
C ALA A 167 10.45 0.39 3.94
N ASN A 168 10.75 -0.89 4.15
CA ASN A 168 11.45 -1.34 5.34
C ASN A 168 12.85 -0.75 5.46
N ALA A 169 13.57 -0.60 4.34
CA ALA A 169 14.89 0.04 4.35
C ALA A 169 14.80 1.51 4.78
N VAL A 170 13.78 2.25 4.32
CA VAL A 170 13.54 3.65 4.74
C VAL A 170 13.15 3.72 6.22
N ILE A 171 12.31 2.81 6.72
CA ILE A 171 11.96 2.71 8.13
C ILE A 171 13.21 2.43 8.99
N ALA A 172 14.08 1.54 8.55
CA ALA A 172 15.35 1.25 9.25
C ALA A 172 16.28 2.47 9.30
N LYS A 173 16.39 3.22 8.20
CA LYS A 173 17.15 4.49 8.18
C LYS A 173 16.55 5.51 9.15
N ALA A 174 15.23 5.62 9.21
CA ALA A 174 14.55 6.51 10.16
C ALA A 174 14.84 6.12 11.61
N ALA A 175 14.88 4.82 11.92
CA ALA A 175 15.23 4.32 13.25
C ALA A 175 16.69 4.66 13.62
N ALA A 176 17.63 4.51 12.68
CA ALA A 176 19.02 4.89 12.88
C ALA A 176 19.17 6.41 13.09
N LEU A 177 18.46 7.22 12.30
CA LEU A 177 18.48 8.68 12.43
C LEU A 177 17.84 9.16 13.74
N SER A 178 16.84 8.46 14.25
CA SER A 178 16.18 8.77 15.52
C SER A 178 17.17 8.82 16.68
N ALA A 179 18.12 7.87 16.75
CA ALA A 179 19.16 7.85 17.76
C ALA A 179 20.12 9.07 17.68
N THR A 180 20.38 9.55 16.46
CA THR A 180 21.20 10.75 16.24
C THR A 180 20.43 12.02 16.62
N LEU A 181 19.16 12.12 16.23
CA LEU A 181 18.30 13.28 16.52
C LEU A 181 18.03 13.44 18.03
N ALA A 182 17.98 12.36 18.79
CA ALA A 182 17.80 12.38 20.23
C ALA A 182 18.90 13.19 20.95
N LYS A 183 20.13 13.21 20.42
CA LYS A 183 21.24 14.03 20.95
C LYS A 183 20.97 15.54 20.87
N TYR A 184 20.12 15.93 19.94
CA TYR A 184 19.72 17.33 19.70
C TYR A 184 18.33 17.66 20.27
N LYS A 185 17.80 16.78 21.16
CA LYS A 185 16.48 16.93 21.79
C LYS A 185 15.32 16.96 20.76
N VAL A 186 15.51 16.27 19.64
CA VAL A 186 14.48 16.08 18.61
C VAL A 186 14.02 14.62 18.67
N THR A 187 12.73 14.42 18.90
CA THR A 187 12.14 13.09 18.99
C THR A 187 11.57 12.66 17.63
N LEU A 188 12.05 11.53 17.14
CA LEU A 188 11.50 10.84 15.97
C LEU A 188 11.05 9.45 16.40
N ALA A 189 9.74 9.21 16.42
CA ALA A 189 9.17 7.88 16.63
C ALA A 189 9.21 7.13 15.29
N ALA A 190 10.27 6.33 15.08
CA ALA A 190 10.36 5.46 13.92
C ALA A 190 9.48 4.22 14.15
N PRO A 191 8.62 3.84 13.20
CA PRO A 191 7.84 2.61 13.31
C PRO A 191 8.76 1.38 13.25
N ALA A 192 8.29 0.26 13.79
CA ALA A 192 9.01 -1.01 13.64
C ALA A 192 8.92 -1.51 12.20
N PRO A 193 9.95 -2.20 11.67
CA PRO A 193 9.90 -2.83 10.37
C PRO A 193 8.73 -3.84 10.29
N ILE A 194 8.01 -3.82 9.18
CA ILE A 194 6.89 -4.72 8.95
C ILE A 194 7.42 -6.06 8.48
N LYS A 195 7.16 -7.12 9.27
CA LYS A 195 7.54 -8.48 8.91
C LYS A 195 6.66 -8.98 7.77
N LEU A 196 7.28 -9.23 6.63
CA LEU A 196 6.61 -9.87 5.50
C LEU A 196 6.51 -11.38 5.75
N PRO A 197 5.44 -12.06 5.30
CA PRO A 197 5.42 -13.51 5.29
C PRO A 197 6.57 -14.00 4.43
N ALA A 198 7.22 -15.08 4.85
CA ALA A 198 8.19 -15.74 3.99
C ALA A 198 7.48 -16.07 2.67
N ALA A 199 8.09 -15.70 1.54
CA ALA A 199 7.55 -16.03 0.23
C ALA A 199 7.26 -17.54 0.22
N THR A 200 5.98 -17.89 0.15
CA THR A 200 5.59 -19.29 -0.03
C THR A 200 6.09 -19.67 -1.43
N THR A 201 7.30 -20.22 -1.49
CA THR A 201 7.76 -20.89 -2.70
C THR A 201 6.72 -21.95 -3.00
N ALA A 202 5.91 -21.69 -4.04
CA ALA A 202 4.98 -22.68 -4.56
C ALA A 202 5.80 -23.94 -4.85
N GLY A 203 5.68 -24.91 -3.95
CA GLY A 203 6.36 -26.19 -4.08
C GLY A 203 5.90 -26.82 -5.38
N THR A 204 6.80 -26.87 -6.34
CA THR A 204 6.68 -27.70 -7.52
C THR A 204 6.67 -29.15 -7.01
N LYS A 205 5.49 -29.64 -6.66
CA LYS A 205 5.33 -31.09 -6.55
C LYS A 205 5.35 -31.66 -7.97
N LYS A 206 6.44 -32.40 -8.26
CA LYS A 206 6.53 -33.33 -9.39
C LYS A 206 5.40 -34.33 -9.34
#